data_d10d22f30d3fbf7a600c6c3892e92ecc
#
_entry.id   d10d22f30d3fbf7a600c6c3892e92ecc
#
_cell.length_a   1.000
_cell.length_b   1.000
_cell.length_c   1.000
_cell.angle_alpha   90.00
_cell.angle_beta   90.00
_cell.angle_gamma   90.00
#
_symmetry.space_group_name_H-M   'P 1'
#
loop_
_entity.id
_entity.type
_entity.pdbx_description
1 polymer ?
#
loop_
_entity_poly.entity_id
_entity_poly.type
_entity_poly.pdbx_seq_one_letter_code
_entity_poly.pdbx_strand_id
1 'polypeptide(L)'
;MRNSNRLFINSQLGFIITLVAVLVMSACSINVKKNENGEDKKVDIETPVGGLHVSKNADVRDTGLPVYPGARVKQKDDNGEEKSANVNISSGLFGLKVVAIEYESDDPPEKLITYYADKLKKYGSVLECHGSSNDDDVDVNEHDSKDSNKLKCKGNNTGNKVELKVGTEDNQRIVAVQPAEKGKGSTFALVYVQTRGKDTI
;
A
#
# COMPACT_ATOMS: atom_id res chain seq x y z
N MET A 1 -21.36 59.00 19.90
CA MET A 1 -21.08 58.50 18.53
C MET A 1 -19.92 57.50 18.59
N ARG A 2 -20.19 56.25 18.95
CA ARG A 2 -19.09 55.30 19.14
C ARG A 2 -19.63 53.84 19.16
N ASN A 3 -20.13 53.32 18.05
CA ASN A 3 -20.40 51.86 17.90
C ASN A 3 -20.68 51.40 16.47
N SER A 4 -20.69 52.33 15.47
CA SER A 4 -21.06 51.93 14.09
C SER A 4 -19.92 51.19 13.35
N ASN A 5 -18.64 51.49 13.66
CA ASN A 5 -17.54 50.92 12.91
C ASN A 5 -17.18 49.45 13.27
N ARG A 6 -17.54 48.98 14.45
CA ARG A 6 -17.26 47.56 14.85
C ARG A 6 -18.20 46.55 14.18
N LEU A 7 -19.42 46.94 13.89
CA LEU A 7 -20.40 46.08 13.21
C LEU A 7 -20.04 45.84 11.74
N PHE A 8 -19.51 46.86 11.06
CA PHE A 8 -19.12 46.77 9.66
C PHE A 8 -17.86 45.89 9.48
N ILE A 9 -16.89 45.97 10.39
CA ILE A 9 -15.65 45.17 10.33
C ILE A 9 -15.94 43.67 10.54
N ASN A 10 -16.82 43.35 11.46
CA ASN A 10 -17.19 41.93 11.72
C ASN A 10 -18.00 41.33 10.55
N SER A 11 -18.84 42.12 9.87
CA SER A 11 -19.61 41.67 8.71
C SER A 11 -18.69 41.41 7.49
N GLN A 12 -17.71 42.27 7.25
CA GLN A 12 -16.74 42.12 6.16
C GLN A 12 -15.82 40.90 6.41
N LEU A 13 -15.36 40.69 7.65
CA LEU A 13 -14.54 39.57 8.02
C LEU A 13 -15.28 38.21 7.87
N GLY A 14 -16.57 38.18 8.28
CA GLY A 14 -17.42 37.02 8.08
C GLY A 14 -17.62 36.66 6.61
N PHE A 15 -17.82 37.64 5.75
CA PHE A 15 -18.01 37.45 4.31
C PHE A 15 -16.73 36.90 3.62
N ILE A 16 -15.56 37.43 4.00
CA ILE A 16 -14.26 36.96 3.48
C ILE A 16 -14.00 35.50 3.92
N ILE A 17 -14.26 35.13 5.17
CA ILE A 17 -14.07 33.77 5.66
C ILE A 17 -15.00 32.79 4.93
N THR A 18 -16.25 33.17 4.70
CA THR A 18 -17.23 32.34 3.96
C THR A 18 -16.82 32.16 2.51
N LEU A 19 -16.35 33.24 1.84
CA LEU A 19 -15.86 33.15 0.46
C LEU A 19 -14.64 32.26 0.31
N VAL A 20 -13.68 32.32 1.24
CA VAL A 20 -12.49 31.47 1.25
C VAL A 20 -12.88 30.01 1.49
N ALA A 21 -13.83 29.73 2.40
CA ALA A 21 -14.31 28.37 2.66
C ALA A 21 -14.99 27.76 1.41
N VAL A 22 -15.77 28.52 0.66
CA VAL A 22 -16.41 28.07 -0.58
C VAL A 22 -15.38 27.80 -1.68
N LEU A 23 -14.33 28.62 -1.81
CA LEU A 23 -13.25 28.42 -2.78
C LEU A 23 -12.41 27.16 -2.48
N VAL A 24 -12.19 26.82 -1.23
CA VAL A 24 -11.45 25.60 -0.85
C VAL A 24 -12.27 24.34 -1.16
N MET A 25 -13.59 24.38 -1.00
CA MET A 25 -14.47 23.24 -1.29
C MET A 25 -14.60 22.95 -2.80
N SER A 26 -14.41 23.93 -3.66
CA SER A 26 -14.50 23.76 -5.13
C SER A 26 -13.22 23.24 -5.78
N ALA A 27 -12.11 23.10 -5.04
CA ALA A 27 -10.83 22.64 -5.56
C ALA A 27 -10.60 21.11 -5.43
N CYS A 28 -11.58 20.35 -4.92
CA CYS A 28 -11.50 18.91 -4.79
C CYS A 28 -12.02 18.23 -6.08
N SER A 29 -11.17 17.49 -6.79
CA SER A 29 -11.59 16.68 -7.93
C SER A 29 -11.58 15.20 -7.58
N ILE A 30 -12.68 14.51 -7.87
CA ILE A 30 -12.80 13.05 -7.70
C ILE A 30 -13.04 12.46 -9.07
N ASN A 31 -12.17 11.56 -9.51
CA ASN A 31 -12.29 10.84 -10.77
C ASN A 31 -12.30 9.34 -10.51
N VAL A 32 -13.40 8.68 -10.84
CA VAL A 32 -13.56 7.23 -10.72
C VAL A 32 -13.71 6.64 -12.10
N LYS A 33 -12.78 5.76 -12.49
CA LYS A 33 -12.87 5.00 -13.74
C LYS A 33 -13.38 3.60 -13.44
N LYS A 34 -14.51 3.25 -14.08
CA LYS A 34 -15.14 1.92 -14.00
C LYS A 34 -14.78 1.06 -15.20
N ASN A 35 -14.78 -0.25 -15.00
CA ASN A 35 -14.71 -1.21 -16.10
C ASN A 35 -16.09 -1.40 -16.77
N GLU A 36 -16.13 -2.22 -17.82
CA GLU A 36 -17.39 -2.56 -18.53
C GLU A 36 -18.43 -3.24 -17.63
N ASN A 37 -18.00 -3.88 -16.53
CA ASN A 37 -18.86 -4.53 -15.53
C ASN A 37 -19.28 -3.59 -14.39
N GLY A 38 -18.92 -2.28 -14.44
CA GLY A 38 -19.31 -1.30 -13.43
C GLY A 38 -18.46 -1.30 -12.15
N GLU A 39 -17.41 -2.11 -12.05
CA GLU A 39 -16.49 -2.14 -10.91
C GLU A 39 -15.45 -1.00 -11.02
N ASP A 40 -15.09 -0.41 -9.88
CA ASP A 40 -14.11 0.66 -9.82
C ASP A 40 -12.70 0.11 -10.06
N LYS A 41 -12.08 0.47 -11.20
CA LYS A 41 -10.69 0.09 -11.52
C LYS A 41 -9.66 1.09 -11.02
N LYS A 42 -10.05 2.34 -10.91
CA LYS A 42 -9.18 3.44 -10.54
C LYS A 42 -9.97 4.52 -9.82
N VAL A 43 -9.47 4.96 -8.68
CA VAL A 43 -9.98 6.10 -7.94
C VAL A 43 -8.87 7.12 -7.81
N ASP A 44 -9.10 8.33 -8.34
CA ASP A 44 -8.21 9.46 -8.22
C ASP A 44 -8.93 10.59 -7.48
N ILE A 45 -8.39 11.01 -6.34
CA ILE A 45 -8.88 12.14 -5.56
C ILE A 45 -7.75 13.15 -5.46
N GLU A 46 -7.98 14.35 -5.97
CA GLU A 46 -7.03 15.44 -5.91
C GLU A 46 -7.59 16.56 -5.02
N THR A 47 -6.78 17.04 -4.10
CA THR A 47 -7.09 18.17 -3.22
C THR A 47 -5.95 19.16 -3.21
N PRO A 48 -6.16 20.43 -2.82
CA PRO A 48 -5.08 21.43 -2.71
C PRO A 48 -3.96 21.04 -1.73
N VAL A 49 -4.21 20.07 -0.83
CA VAL A 49 -3.25 19.64 0.22
C VAL A 49 -2.68 18.25 -0.03
N GLY A 50 -3.14 17.55 -1.07
CA GLY A 50 -2.63 16.21 -1.41
C GLY A 50 -3.57 15.41 -2.29
N GLY A 51 -3.11 14.22 -2.71
CA GLY A 51 -3.84 13.31 -3.58
C GLY A 51 -3.89 11.89 -3.05
N LEU A 52 -4.94 11.16 -3.44
CA LEU A 52 -5.08 9.72 -3.26
C LEU A 52 -5.31 9.08 -4.63
N HIS A 53 -4.43 8.15 -5.00
CA HIS A 53 -4.57 7.34 -6.20
C HIS A 53 -4.66 5.87 -5.80
N VAL A 54 -5.75 5.21 -6.14
CA VAL A 54 -5.94 3.78 -5.95
C VAL A 54 -6.21 3.13 -7.29
N SER A 55 -5.49 2.07 -7.62
CA SER A 55 -5.69 1.28 -8.83
C SER A 55 -5.61 -0.21 -8.52
N LYS A 56 -6.51 -0.98 -9.07
CA LYS A 56 -6.47 -2.45 -9.05
C LYS A 56 -5.45 -3.03 -10.05
N ASN A 57 -4.90 -2.21 -10.94
CA ASN A 57 -3.87 -2.61 -11.90
C ASN A 57 -2.49 -2.20 -11.35
N ALA A 58 -1.84 -3.09 -10.61
CA ALA A 58 -0.46 -2.92 -10.17
C ALA A 58 0.51 -3.43 -11.25
N ASP A 59 1.60 -2.70 -11.47
CA ASP A 59 2.70 -3.14 -12.34
C ASP A 59 3.79 -3.77 -11.46
N VAL A 60 4.19 -5.00 -11.76
CA VAL A 60 5.24 -5.70 -11.02
C VAL A 60 6.56 -4.94 -11.01
N ARG A 61 6.85 -4.17 -12.07
CA ARG A 61 8.05 -3.32 -12.16
C ARG A 61 8.13 -2.31 -11.01
N ASP A 62 6.99 -1.88 -10.49
CA ASP A 62 6.92 -0.96 -9.36
C ASP A 62 7.37 -1.59 -8.03
N THR A 63 7.35 -2.92 -7.92
CA THR A 63 7.91 -3.64 -6.76
C THR A 63 9.44 -3.72 -6.81
N GLY A 64 10.02 -3.59 -8.01
CA GLY A 64 11.44 -3.81 -8.27
C GLY A 64 11.85 -5.28 -8.22
N LEU A 65 10.91 -6.22 -8.11
CA LEU A 65 11.15 -7.65 -8.06
C LEU A 65 10.76 -8.33 -9.39
N PRO A 66 11.49 -9.34 -9.84
CA PRO A 66 11.10 -10.13 -11.00
C PRO A 66 9.93 -11.05 -10.65
N VAL A 67 9.08 -11.34 -11.63
CA VAL A 67 8.10 -12.43 -11.52
C VAL A 67 8.83 -13.77 -11.51
N TYR A 68 8.37 -14.70 -10.68
CA TYR A 68 8.88 -16.08 -10.68
C TYR A 68 8.60 -16.76 -12.02
N PRO A 69 9.57 -17.46 -12.64
CA PRO A 69 9.36 -18.13 -13.92
C PRO A 69 8.16 -19.08 -13.90
N GLY A 70 7.26 -18.93 -14.86
CA GLY A 70 6.03 -19.74 -14.96
C GLY A 70 4.91 -19.36 -14.02
N ALA A 71 5.07 -18.33 -13.18
CA ALA A 71 4.00 -17.85 -12.33
C ALA A 71 2.91 -17.11 -13.12
N ARG A 72 1.68 -17.19 -12.65
CA ARG A 72 0.49 -16.53 -13.18
C ARG A 72 -0.07 -15.55 -12.16
N VAL A 73 -0.52 -14.39 -12.62
CA VAL A 73 -1.20 -13.41 -11.74
C VAL A 73 -2.52 -14.03 -11.26
N LYS A 74 -2.74 -14.03 -9.95
CA LYS A 74 -4.02 -14.38 -9.35
C LYS A 74 -4.94 -13.16 -9.44
N GLN A 75 -5.88 -13.18 -10.39
CA GLN A 75 -6.73 -12.01 -10.65
C GLN A 75 -7.81 -11.84 -9.58
N LYS A 76 -8.41 -12.95 -9.15
CA LYS A 76 -9.49 -12.96 -8.15
C LYS A 76 -9.31 -14.15 -7.22
N ASP A 77 -9.73 -13.98 -5.97
CA ASP A 77 -9.85 -15.09 -5.04
C ASP A 77 -11.18 -15.87 -5.25
N ASP A 78 -11.40 -16.88 -4.40
CA ASP A 78 -12.63 -17.66 -4.41
C ASP A 78 -13.87 -16.81 -4.06
N ASN A 79 -13.71 -15.66 -3.43
CA ASN A 79 -14.77 -14.68 -3.12
C ASN A 79 -14.97 -13.64 -4.23
N GLY A 80 -14.15 -13.67 -5.27
CA GLY A 80 -14.19 -12.74 -6.39
C GLY A 80 -13.45 -11.42 -6.13
N GLU A 81 -12.68 -11.32 -5.04
CA GLU A 81 -11.88 -10.12 -4.72
C GLU A 81 -10.61 -10.05 -5.59
N GLU A 82 -10.28 -8.86 -6.04
CA GLU A 82 -9.07 -8.64 -6.85
C GLU A 82 -7.81 -8.72 -6.01
N LYS A 83 -6.80 -9.42 -6.51
CA LYS A 83 -5.54 -9.72 -5.81
C LYS A 83 -4.36 -8.88 -6.31
N SER A 84 -4.64 -7.68 -6.79
CA SER A 84 -3.60 -6.67 -7.07
C SER A 84 -4.08 -5.27 -6.66
N ALA A 85 -3.17 -4.49 -6.10
CA ALA A 85 -3.44 -3.11 -5.70
C ALA A 85 -2.21 -2.23 -5.89
N ASN A 86 -2.45 -1.00 -6.34
CA ASN A 86 -1.49 0.10 -6.31
C ASN A 86 -2.16 1.28 -5.64
N VAL A 87 -1.67 1.67 -4.46
CA VAL A 87 -2.15 2.78 -3.66
C VAL A 87 -1.05 3.82 -3.56
N ASN A 88 -1.37 5.06 -3.88
CA ASN A 88 -0.47 6.18 -3.70
C ASN A 88 -1.21 7.32 -3.01
N ILE A 89 -0.76 7.67 -1.81
CA ILE A 89 -1.25 8.80 -1.03
C ILE A 89 -0.12 9.81 -0.94
N SER A 90 -0.41 11.07 -1.24
CA SER A 90 0.57 12.14 -1.17
C SER A 90 -0.02 13.41 -0.54
N SER A 91 0.74 14.03 0.32
CA SER A 91 0.48 15.37 0.86
C SER A 91 1.78 16.16 0.92
N GLY A 92 1.72 17.43 1.31
CA GLY A 92 2.94 18.24 1.50
C GLY A 92 3.86 17.70 2.60
N LEU A 93 3.35 16.92 3.55
CA LEU A 93 4.07 16.42 4.73
C LEU A 93 4.26 14.90 4.74
N PHE A 94 3.41 14.17 4.07
CA PHE A 94 3.36 12.70 4.12
C PHE A 94 3.17 12.11 2.72
N GLY A 95 3.73 10.93 2.50
CA GLY A 95 3.49 10.13 1.30
C GLY A 95 3.54 8.64 1.62
N LEU A 96 2.59 7.88 1.06
CA LEU A 96 2.55 6.42 1.13
C LEU A 96 2.38 5.87 -0.29
N LYS A 97 3.27 4.96 -0.69
CA LYS A 97 3.12 4.13 -1.89
C LYS A 97 3.08 2.67 -1.47
N VAL A 98 2.02 1.96 -1.85
CA VAL A 98 1.89 0.51 -1.67
C VAL A 98 1.59 -0.10 -3.03
N VAL A 99 2.37 -1.11 -3.40
CA VAL A 99 2.14 -1.95 -4.57
C VAL A 99 2.10 -3.39 -4.10
N ALA A 100 1.01 -4.10 -4.38
CA ALA A 100 0.85 -5.51 -4.03
C ALA A 100 0.28 -6.29 -5.22
N ILE A 101 0.86 -7.44 -5.53
CA ILE A 101 0.39 -8.32 -6.60
C ILE A 101 0.53 -9.76 -6.14
N GLU A 102 -0.57 -10.49 -6.21
CA GLU A 102 -0.61 -11.92 -5.88
C GLU A 102 -0.47 -12.79 -7.12
N TYR A 103 0.29 -13.86 -7.00
CA TYR A 103 0.60 -14.83 -8.04
C TYR A 103 0.37 -16.25 -7.56
N GLU A 104 0.18 -17.14 -8.52
CA GLU A 104 0.17 -18.60 -8.35
C GLU A 104 1.33 -19.24 -9.12
N SER A 105 1.88 -20.31 -8.57
CA SER A 105 2.91 -21.13 -9.20
C SER A 105 2.63 -22.62 -8.96
N ASP A 106 2.98 -23.44 -9.94
CA ASP A 106 2.89 -24.91 -9.80
C ASP A 106 4.06 -25.48 -8.99
N ASP A 107 5.09 -24.67 -8.73
CA ASP A 107 6.25 -25.07 -7.91
C ASP A 107 5.94 -24.98 -6.41
N PRO A 108 6.56 -25.83 -5.58
CA PRO A 108 6.38 -25.82 -4.13
C PRO A 108 7.03 -24.57 -3.49
N PRO A 109 6.56 -24.17 -2.28
CA PRO A 109 7.00 -22.94 -1.61
C PRO A 109 8.52 -22.80 -1.47
N GLU A 110 9.22 -23.87 -1.18
CA GLU A 110 10.67 -23.88 -0.92
C GLU A 110 11.49 -23.38 -2.13
N LYS A 111 11.03 -23.67 -3.35
CA LYS A 111 11.67 -23.16 -4.56
C LYS A 111 11.52 -21.65 -4.72
N LEU A 112 10.31 -21.14 -4.42
CA LEU A 112 10.02 -19.71 -4.49
C LEU A 112 10.79 -18.95 -3.40
N ILE A 113 10.80 -19.50 -2.17
CA ILE A 113 11.55 -18.92 -1.04
C ILE A 113 13.04 -18.81 -1.41
N THR A 114 13.64 -19.88 -1.92
CA THR A 114 15.05 -19.88 -2.34
C THR A 114 15.30 -18.85 -3.45
N TYR A 115 14.45 -18.80 -4.46
CA TYR A 115 14.56 -17.85 -5.57
C TYR A 115 14.49 -16.41 -5.07
N TYR A 116 13.48 -16.06 -4.28
CA TYR A 116 13.30 -14.70 -3.82
C TYR A 116 14.27 -14.28 -2.73
N ALA A 117 14.72 -15.21 -1.86
CA ALA A 117 15.82 -14.92 -0.93
C ALA A 117 17.07 -14.44 -1.67
N ASP A 118 17.39 -15.04 -2.83
CA ASP A 118 18.50 -14.57 -3.68
C ASP A 118 18.21 -13.19 -4.31
N LYS A 119 17.02 -12.99 -4.90
CA LYS A 119 16.66 -11.72 -5.57
C LYS A 119 16.56 -10.53 -4.63
N LEU A 120 16.20 -10.76 -3.37
CA LEU A 120 16.08 -9.72 -2.36
C LEU A 120 17.44 -9.25 -1.81
N LYS A 121 18.49 -10.08 -1.86
CA LYS A 121 19.86 -9.73 -1.36
C LYS A 121 20.40 -8.43 -1.93
N LYS A 122 20.03 -8.07 -3.16
CA LYS A 122 20.46 -6.79 -3.79
C LYS A 122 19.94 -5.54 -3.07
N TYR A 123 18.91 -5.69 -2.22
CA TYR A 123 18.33 -4.59 -1.44
C TYR A 123 18.78 -4.57 0.01
N GLY A 124 19.52 -5.57 0.49
CA GLY A 124 20.05 -5.66 1.83
C GLY A 124 19.94 -7.05 2.46
N SER A 125 20.07 -7.10 3.78
CA SER A 125 19.90 -8.34 4.55
C SER A 125 18.44 -8.76 4.54
N VAL A 126 18.19 -10.01 4.17
CA VAL A 126 16.82 -10.57 4.12
C VAL A 126 16.46 -11.10 5.50
N LEU A 127 15.32 -10.64 6.01
CA LEU A 127 14.68 -11.17 7.21
C LEU A 127 13.62 -12.19 6.78
N GLU A 128 13.71 -13.42 7.29
CA GLU A 128 12.72 -14.47 7.09
C GLU A 128 11.80 -14.56 8.29
N CYS A 129 10.50 -14.43 8.06
CA CYS A 129 9.46 -14.52 9.07
C CYS A 129 8.48 -15.64 8.71
N HIS A 130 7.92 -16.29 9.73
CA HIS A 130 6.94 -17.35 9.59
C HIS A 130 5.61 -16.93 10.20
N GLY A 131 4.51 -17.20 9.50
CA GLY A 131 3.15 -16.90 9.93
C GLY A 131 2.16 -18.03 9.62
N SER A 132 0.92 -17.84 10.04
CA SER A 132 -0.18 -18.77 9.71
C SER A 132 -0.65 -18.53 8.27
N SER A 133 -0.88 -19.62 7.53
CA SER A 133 -1.48 -19.53 6.18
C SER A 133 -2.96 -19.12 6.20
N ASN A 134 -3.59 -19.12 7.38
CA ASN A 134 -4.96 -18.64 7.54
C ASN A 134 -5.03 -17.10 7.70
N ASP A 135 -3.88 -16.44 7.75
CA ASP A 135 -3.77 -14.99 7.79
C ASP A 135 -3.43 -14.50 6.38
N ASP A 136 -4.42 -14.03 5.64
CA ASP A 136 -4.26 -13.51 4.28
C ASP A 136 -3.47 -12.19 4.25
N ASP A 137 -3.29 -11.54 5.40
CA ASP A 137 -2.57 -10.29 5.50
C ASP A 137 -1.05 -10.50 5.39
N VAL A 138 -0.41 -9.67 4.56
CA VAL A 138 1.05 -9.54 4.54
C VAL A 138 1.45 -8.58 5.67
N ASP A 139 2.37 -9.03 6.53
CA ASP A 139 2.85 -8.22 7.63
C ASP A 139 3.76 -7.08 7.13
N VAL A 140 3.21 -5.89 7.03
CA VAL A 140 3.94 -4.65 6.77
C VAL A 140 4.41 -4.04 8.10
N ASN A 141 5.71 -3.80 8.22
CA ASN A 141 6.23 -3.10 9.39
C ASN A 141 5.91 -1.61 9.28
N GLU A 142 5.21 -1.07 10.29
CA GLU A 142 4.96 0.35 10.46
C GLU A 142 6.10 1.00 11.24
N HIS A 143 6.35 2.27 10.95
CA HIS A 143 7.39 3.03 11.66
C HIS A 143 7.00 3.22 13.12
N ASP A 144 7.76 2.60 14.03
CA ASP A 144 7.65 2.83 15.47
C ASP A 144 8.74 3.83 15.90
N SER A 145 8.31 5.02 16.31
CA SER A 145 9.17 6.15 16.66
C SER A 145 10.16 5.91 17.83
N LYS A 146 10.10 4.73 18.44
CA LYS A 146 10.91 4.40 19.63
C LYS A 146 12.11 3.52 19.35
N ASP A 147 12.18 2.86 18.19
CA ASP A 147 13.25 1.92 17.87
C ASP A 147 13.77 2.09 16.44
N SER A 148 14.99 1.63 16.25
CA SER A 148 15.66 1.57 14.94
C SER A 148 14.68 1.19 13.81
N ASN A 149 14.67 1.94 12.73
CA ASN A 149 13.97 1.69 11.43
C ASN A 149 14.34 0.29 10.83
N LYS A 150 14.20 -0.75 11.65
CA LYS A 150 14.53 -2.15 11.32
C LYS A 150 13.27 -3.00 11.24
N LEU A 151 13.20 -3.78 10.17
CA LEU A 151 12.14 -4.75 9.99
C LEU A 151 12.15 -5.81 11.11
N LYS A 152 10.96 -6.23 11.52
CA LYS A 152 10.73 -7.23 12.57
C LYS A 152 9.69 -8.25 12.07
N CYS A 153 9.73 -9.46 12.64
CA CYS A 153 8.64 -10.43 12.47
C CYS A 153 7.56 -10.16 13.52
N LYS A 154 6.29 -10.27 13.14
CA LYS A 154 5.15 -10.24 14.07
C LYS A 154 4.85 -11.63 14.63
N GLY A 155 4.21 -11.65 15.79
CA GLY A 155 3.75 -12.89 16.43
C GLY A 155 4.88 -13.84 16.85
N ASN A 156 4.56 -15.12 16.88
CA ASN A 156 5.46 -16.17 17.39
C ASN A 156 6.48 -16.66 16.36
N ASN A 157 6.51 -16.10 15.18
CA ASN A 157 7.39 -16.48 14.06
C ASN A 157 7.32 -17.99 13.76
N THR A 158 6.10 -18.53 13.71
CA THR A 158 5.82 -19.95 13.45
C THR A 158 4.69 -20.08 12.43
N GLY A 159 4.78 -21.10 11.56
CA GLY A 159 3.76 -21.37 10.55
C GLY A 159 4.34 -21.74 9.20
N ASN A 160 3.47 -22.02 8.24
CA ASN A 160 3.81 -22.46 6.88
C ASN A 160 3.75 -21.34 5.82
N LYS A 161 3.30 -20.14 6.18
CA LYS A 161 3.45 -18.91 5.39
C LYS A 161 4.82 -18.33 5.71
N VAL A 162 5.64 -18.10 4.69
CA VAL A 162 6.96 -17.48 4.82
C VAL A 162 6.94 -16.09 4.23
N GLU A 163 7.41 -15.09 4.97
CA GLU A 163 7.59 -13.72 4.51
C GLU A 163 9.07 -13.36 4.49
N LEU A 164 9.59 -13.10 3.31
CA LEU A 164 10.94 -12.58 3.11
C LEU A 164 10.87 -11.05 3.03
N LYS A 165 11.46 -10.37 4.00
CA LYS A 165 11.44 -8.91 4.12
C LYS A 165 12.83 -8.33 3.94
N VAL A 166 12.93 -7.18 3.25
CA VAL A 166 14.21 -6.45 3.08
C VAL A 166 13.95 -4.95 3.02
N GLY A 167 14.92 -4.17 3.50
CA GLY A 167 14.90 -2.72 3.53
C GLY A 167 14.72 -2.16 4.93
N THR A 168 13.90 -1.16 5.06
CA THR A 168 13.57 -0.46 6.32
C THR A 168 12.06 -0.31 6.45
N GLU A 169 11.56 0.08 7.62
CA GLU A 169 10.14 0.36 7.83
C GLU A 169 9.58 1.36 6.82
N ASP A 170 10.39 2.36 6.41
CA ASP A 170 9.98 3.38 5.44
C ASP A 170 10.15 2.98 3.97
N ASN A 171 10.88 1.90 3.69
CA ASN A 171 11.13 1.43 2.32
C ASN A 171 11.41 -0.07 2.33
N GLN A 172 10.36 -0.85 2.22
CA GLN A 172 10.45 -2.30 2.36
C GLN A 172 9.89 -3.03 1.14
N ARG A 173 10.50 -4.17 0.86
CA ARG A 173 9.99 -5.18 -0.07
C ARG A 173 9.73 -6.46 0.69
N ILE A 174 8.57 -7.03 0.42
CA ILE A 174 8.11 -8.26 1.07
C ILE A 174 7.72 -9.25 -0.02
N VAL A 175 8.14 -10.48 0.14
CA VAL A 175 7.64 -11.62 -0.63
C VAL A 175 7.01 -12.59 0.36
N ALA A 176 5.68 -12.70 0.33
CA ALA A 176 4.95 -13.66 1.14
C ALA A 176 4.65 -14.89 0.30
N VAL A 177 5.04 -16.07 0.78
CA VAL A 177 4.88 -17.36 0.08
C VAL A 177 4.15 -18.33 0.99
N GLN A 178 3.13 -18.99 0.45
CA GLN A 178 2.40 -20.04 1.17
C GLN A 178 2.03 -21.21 0.23
N PRO A 179 1.80 -22.41 0.76
CA PRO A 179 1.25 -23.50 -0.03
C PRO A 179 -0.10 -23.10 -0.66
N ALA A 180 -0.36 -23.57 -1.87
CA ALA A 180 -1.67 -23.36 -2.49
C ALA A 180 -2.77 -24.09 -1.71
N GLU A 181 -3.94 -23.49 -1.55
CA GLU A 181 -5.06 -24.06 -0.79
C GLU A 181 -5.59 -25.35 -1.41
N LYS A 182 -5.60 -25.43 -2.74
CA LYS A 182 -6.15 -26.54 -3.51
C LYS A 182 -5.06 -27.21 -4.33
N GLY A 183 -4.34 -28.18 -3.74
CA GLY A 183 -3.48 -29.04 -4.53
C GLY A 183 -1.98 -28.79 -4.34
N LYS A 184 -1.24 -28.92 -5.45
CA LYS A 184 0.22 -28.75 -5.47
C LYS A 184 0.53 -27.33 -5.91
N GLY A 185 1.66 -26.80 -5.41
CA GLY A 185 2.14 -25.48 -5.80
C GLY A 185 2.07 -24.44 -4.67
N SER A 186 2.13 -23.18 -5.04
CA SER A 186 2.24 -22.07 -4.11
C SER A 186 1.40 -20.87 -4.56
N THR A 187 0.88 -20.12 -3.60
CA THR A 187 0.42 -18.74 -3.79
C THR A 187 1.48 -17.82 -3.17
N PHE A 188 1.77 -16.71 -3.83
CA PHE A 188 2.73 -15.75 -3.29
C PHE A 188 2.37 -14.32 -3.69
N ALA A 189 2.73 -13.38 -2.82
CA ALA A 189 2.54 -11.95 -3.04
C ALA A 189 3.88 -11.23 -3.14
N LEU A 190 3.99 -10.31 -4.11
CA LEU A 190 5.07 -9.34 -4.22
C LEU A 190 4.56 -8.00 -3.74
N VAL A 191 5.16 -7.47 -2.66
CA VAL A 191 4.74 -6.23 -2.03
C VAL A 191 5.90 -5.24 -1.95
N TYR A 192 5.62 -3.99 -2.28
CA TYR A 192 6.50 -2.86 -2.06
C TYR A 192 5.75 -1.78 -1.28
N VAL A 193 6.36 -1.30 -0.22
CA VAL A 193 5.85 -0.22 0.60
C VAL A 193 6.92 0.86 0.73
N GLN A 194 6.53 2.09 0.49
CA GLN A 194 7.37 3.27 0.71
C GLN A 194 6.56 4.36 1.41
N THR A 195 7.09 4.84 2.52
CA THR A 195 6.58 6.02 3.22
C THR A 195 7.54 7.19 3.06
N ARG A 196 7.03 8.41 3.13
CA ARG A 196 7.79 9.66 3.17
C ARG A 196 7.14 10.61 4.15
N GLY A 197 7.95 11.31 4.91
CA GLY A 197 7.51 12.24 5.94
C GLY A 197 7.62 11.64 7.33
N LYS A 198 7.66 12.49 8.35
CA LYS A 198 7.63 12.04 9.75
C LYS A 198 6.18 11.82 10.13
N ASP A 199 5.88 10.66 10.70
CA ASP A 199 4.63 10.42 11.39
C ASP A 199 4.51 11.40 12.55
N THR A 200 3.68 12.40 12.36
CA THR A 200 3.09 13.18 13.43
C THR A 200 1.60 12.92 13.41
N ILE A 201 1.20 11.84 14.02
CA ILE A 201 -0.15 11.67 14.53
C ILE A 201 -0.07 11.65 16.05
#